data_54b8d5df7004742dc4e0855dcbfc43f5
#
_entry.id   54b8d5df7004742dc4e0855dcbfc43f5
#
_cell.length_a   1.000
_cell.length_b   1.000
_cell.length_c   1.000
_cell.angle_alpha   90.00
_cell.angle_beta   90.00
_cell.angle_gamma   90.00
#
_symmetry.space_group_name_H-M   'P 1'
#
loop_
_entity.id
_entity.type
_entity.pdbx_description
1 polymer ?
#
loop_
_entity_poly.entity_id
_entity_poly.type
_entity_poly.pdbx_seq_one_letter_code
_entity_poly.pdbx_strand_id
1 'polypeptide(L)'
;MGYDVHYKVIDGRHFTPQHRERIIIVGFREKTGFSWDDLHLPSHGPRLDSVLHQLDGSEPVLPWDGDRYFDHSANIVHPRYTLTEKMWDYLQKYAEKHRAAGNGFGYGMVYPHSVTRTLSARYYKDGSEILVWQGDENRPRRLTPRECARLMGFPDTFKIPVSDTQAYRQFGNSVVMPVMKEVARIMVPHIWTMVSQEEHAAQMTLPLSA
;
A
#
# COMPACT_ATOMS: atom_id res chain seq x y z
N MET A 1 -18.16 -29.77 -5.94
CA MET A 1 -18.66 -28.48 -5.41
C MET A 1 -17.98 -27.37 -6.21
N GLY A 2 -18.76 -26.46 -6.81
CA GLY A 2 -18.24 -25.30 -7.52
C GLY A 2 -18.40 -24.04 -6.68
N TYR A 3 -17.44 -23.12 -6.75
CA TYR A 3 -17.61 -21.78 -6.18
C TYR A 3 -18.23 -20.84 -7.20
N ASP A 4 -19.03 -19.88 -6.76
CA ASP A 4 -19.42 -18.71 -7.52
C ASP A 4 -18.27 -17.71 -7.48
N VAL A 5 -17.51 -17.60 -8.60
CA VAL A 5 -16.21 -16.92 -8.62
C VAL A 5 -16.29 -15.67 -9.49
N HIS A 6 -15.89 -14.55 -8.91
CA HIS A 6 -15.82 -13.25 -9.57
C HIS A 6 -14.39 -12.70 -9.47
N TYR A 7 -13.90 -12.02 -10.51
CA TYR A 7 -12.59 -11.39 -10.47
C TYR A 7 -12.60 -10.01 -11.14
N LYS A 8 -11.71 -9.14 -10.65
CA LYS A 8 -11.48 -7.80 -11.22
C LYS A 8 -10.04 -7.37 -10.97
N VAL A 9 -9.43 -6.69 -11.93
CA VAL A 9 -8.17 -5.97 -11.71
C VAL A 9 -8.49 -4.60 -11.14
N ILE A 10 -7.89 -4.27 -10.01
CA ILE A 10 -8.10 -2.99 -9.33
C ILE A 10 -6.74 -2.32 -9.13
N ASP A 11 -6.65 -1.03 -9.48
CA ASP A 11 -5.48 -0.21 -9.25
C ASP A 11 -5.60 0.52 -7.90
N GLY A 12 -4.58 0.37 -7.04
CA GLY A 12 -4.51 1.03 -5.74
C GLY A 12 -4.51 2.56 -5.83
N ARG A 13 -4.15 3.15 -6.98
CA ARG A 13 -4.08 4.61 -7.18
C ARG A 13 -5.39 5.37 -6.93
N HIS A 14 -6.51 4.67 -6.93
CA HIS A 14 -7.79 5.25 -6.55
C HIS A 14 -7.86 5.63 -5.06
N PHE A 15 -7.07 4.97 -4.22
CA PHE A 15 -7.13 5.08 -2.76
C PHE A 15 -5.82 5.56 -2.13
N THR A 16 -4.68 5.29 -2.78
CA THR A 16 -3.35 5.66 -2.29
C THR A 16 -2.50 6.21 -3.43
N PRO A 17 -1.47 7.03 -3.16
CA PRO A 17 -0.65 7.62 -4.23
C PRO A 17 0.32 6.60 -4.87
N GLN A 18 -0.17 5.42 -5.22
CA GLN A 18 0.62 4.33 -5.77
C GLN A 18 -0.11 3.64 -6.92
N HIS A 19 0.54 3.55 -8.07
CA HIS A 19 0.11 2.70 -9.16
C HIS A 19 0.42 1.24 -8.83
N ARG A 20 -0.61 0.47 -8.44
CA ARG A 20 -0.50 -0.93 -8.00
C ARG A 20 -1.73 -1.71 -8.45
N GLU A 21 -1.69 -2.26 -9.65
CA GLU A 21 -2.73 -3.13 -10.16
C GLU A 21 -2.60 -4.54 -9.58
N ARG A 22 -3.70 -5.07 -9.08
CA ARG A 22 -3.80 -6.44 -8.61
C ARG A 22 -5.12 -7.05 -9.04
N ILE A 23 -5.06 -8.32 -9.45
CA ILE A 23 -6.27 -9.10 -9.62
C ILE A 23 -6.81 -9.46 -8.22
N ILE A 24 -8.08 -9.15 -8.01
CA ILE A 24 -8.83 -9.56 -6.83
C ILE A 24 -9.80 -10.64 -7.26
N ILE A 25 -9.78 -11.75 -6.55
CA ILE A 25 -10.67 -12.90 -6.81
C ILE A 25 -11.54 -13.08 -5.56
N VAL A 26 -12.86 -13.07 -5.77
CA VAL A 26 -13.87 -13.31 -4.74
C VAL A 26 -14.59 -14.60 -5.08
N GLY A 27 -14.79 -15.48 -4.09
CA GLY A 27 -15.50 -16.74 -4.28
C GLY A 27 -16.50 -16.98 -3.15
N PHE A 28 -17.74 -17.33 -3.52
CA PHE A 28 -18.79 -17.73 -2.60
C PHE A 28 -19.08 -19.24 -2.77
N ARG A 29 -19.50 -19.92 -1.71
CA ARG A 29 -19.86 -21.35 -1.76
C ARG A 29 -21.11 -21.62 -2.58
N GLU A 30 -21.98 -20.63 -2.66
CA GLU A 30 -23.26 -20.69 -3.37
C GLU A 30 -23.36 -19.53 -4.36
N LYS A 31 -24.30 -19.63 -5.29
CA LYS A 31 -24.62 -18.53 -6.20
C LYS A 31 -25.10 -17.32 -5.42
N THR A 32 -24.49 -16.19 -5.69
CA THR A 32 -24.85 -14.90 -5.11
C THR A 32 -25.22 -13.91 -6.21
N GLY A 33 -25.83 -12.79 -5.83
CA GLY A 33 -26.02 -11.65 -6.74
C GLY A 33 -24.85 -10.67 -6.74
N PHE A 34 -23.65 -11.11 -6.33
CA PHE A 34 -22.47 -10.26 -6.25
C PHE A 34 -22.11 -9.65 -7.60
N SER A 35 -21.92 -8.34 -7.62
CA SER A 35 -21.44 -7.60 -8.80
C SER A 35 -20.29 -6.66 -8.46
N TRP A 36 -19.32 -6.58 -9.36
CA TRP A 36 -18.29 -5.56 -9.30
C TRP A 36 -18.80 -4.14 -9.61
N ASP A 37 -20.05 -3.99 -10.08
CA ASP A 37 -20.66 -2.68 -10.35
C ASP A 37 -20.98 -1.93 -9.06
N ASP A 38 -21.08 -2.65 -7.92
CA ASP A 38 -21.24 -2.08 -6.58
C ASP A 38 -19.93 -1.51 -6.01
N LEU A 39 -18.80 -1.73 -6.69
CA LEU A 39 -17.49 -1.27 -6.26
C LEU A 39 -17.35 0.24 -6.50
N HIS A 40 -17.15 0.99 -5.42
CA HIS A 40 -16.90 2.42 -5.51
C HIS A 40 -15.40 2.71 -5.62
N LEU A 41 -14.98 3.21 -6.77
CA LEU A 41 -13.61 3.68 -7.00
C LEU A 41 -13.61 5.22 -7.10
N PRO A 42 -12.95 5.94 -6.18
CA PRO A 42 -12.80 7.39 -6.28
C PRO A 42 -12.20 7.80 -7.64
N SER A 43 -12.77 8.82 -8.27
CA SER A 43 -12.28 9.31 -9.58
C SER A 43 -10.88 9.95 -9.48
N HIS A 44 -10.54 10.51 -8.34
CA HIS A 44 -9.25 11.12 -8.04
C HIS A 44 -8.69 10.52 -6.75
N GLY A 45 -7.53 9.91 -6.86
CA GLY A 45 -6.78 9.40 -5.71
C GLY A 45 -5.86 10.48 -5.11
N PRO A 46 -5.34 10.22 -3.89
CA PRO A 46 -4.43 11.12 -3.21
C PRO A 46 -3.09 11.25 -3.94
N ARG A 47 -2.28 12.24 -3.55
CA ARG A 47 -0.93 12.47 -4.02
C ARG A 47 0.09 12.10 -2.95
N LEU A 48 1.36 12.01 -3.32
CA LEU A 48 2.42 11.48 -2.46
C LEU A 48 2.59 12.30 -1.17
N ASP A 49 2.38 13.61 -1.21
CA ASP A 49 2.42 14.49 -0.05
C ASP A 49 1.52 14.03 1.10
N SER A 50 0.40 13.37 0.79
CA SER A 50 -0.53 12.84 1.80
C SER A 50 0.02 11.70 2.66
N VAL A 51 1.12 11.07 2.25
CA VAL A 51 1.75 9.93 2.97
C VAL A 51 3.15 10.23 3.47
N LEU A 52 3.80 11.30 2.97
CA LEU A 52 5.11 11.72 3.43
C LEU A 52 5.03 12.31 4.85
N HIS A 53 6.14 12.20 5.58
CA HIS A 53 6.32 12.96 6.83
C HIS A 53 6.25 14.46 6.54
N GLN A 54 5.53 15.20 7.37
CA GLN A 54 5.33 16.63 7.22
C GLN A 54 6.51 17.39 7.84
N LEU A 55 7.16 18.25 7.05
CA LEU A 55 8.35 19.00 7.48
C LEU A 55 8.02 20.39 8.03
N ASP A 56 6.75 20.72 8.15
CA ASP A 56 6.23 22.02 8.58
C ASP A 56 5.91 22.08 10.10
N GLY A 57 6.25 21.03 10.85
CA GLY A 57 5.98 20.91 12.28
C GLY A 57 4.64 20.24 12.60
N SER A 58 3.86 19.84 11.62
CA SER A 58 2.58 19.16 11.81
C SER A 58 2.67 17.63 11.88
N GLU A 59 3.87 17.04 11.72
CA GLU A 59 4.03 15.59 11.80
C GLU A 59 3.61 15.06 13.17
N PRO A 60 2.68 14.08 13.21
CA PRO A 60 2.19 13.56 14.47
C PRO A 60 3.25 12.75 15.21
N VAL A 61 3.38 12.96 16.52
CA VAL A 61 4.23 12.13 17.38
C VAL A 61 3.52 10.80 17.61
N LEU A 62 4.12 9.72 17.12
CA LEU A 62 3.61 8.35 17.29
C LEU A 62 4.42 7.64 18.38
N PRO A 63 3.85 7.37 19.58
CA PRO A 63 4.60 6.84 20.72
C PRO A 63 5.30 5.48 20.45
N TRP A 64 4.75 4.68 19.51
CA TRP A 64 5.31 3.38 19.14
C TRP A 64 6.43 3.46 18.10
N ASP A 65 6.60 4.57 17.41
CA ASP A 65 7.69 4.80 16.46
C ASP A 65 8.86 5.57 17.10
N GLY A 66 8.57 6.43 18.09
CA GLY A 66 9.55 7.36 18.66
C GLY A 66 10.22 8.18 17.56
N ASP A 67 11.51 8.44 17.70
CA ASP A 67 12.32 9.16 16.69
C ASP A 67 12.91 8.23 15.62
N ARG A 68 12.37 7.01 15.47
CA ARG A 68 12.93 6.01 14.56
C ARG A 68 12.94 6.45 13.10
N TYR A 69 11.93 7.19 12.66
CA TYR A 69 11.73 7.58 11.26
C TYR A 69 11.88 9.08 11.03
N PHE A 70 11.50 9.85 12.02
CA PHE A 70 11.42 11.30 11.96
C PHE A 70 11.96 11.90 13.26
N ASP A 71 12.85 12.87 13.14
CA ASP A 71 13.36 13.65 14.26
C ASP A 71 12.44 14.87 14.47
N HIS A 72 11.59 14.77 15.49
CA HIS A 72 10.64 15.84 15.81
C HIS A 72 11.32 17.10 16.36
N SER A 73 12.52 16.99 16.93
CA SER A 73 13.26 18.15 17.43
C SER A 73 13.86 18.99 16.32
N ALA A 74 14.34 18.34 15.26
CA ALA A 74 14.90 18.97 14.08
C ALA A 74 13.88 19.15 12.94
N ASN A 75 12.71 18.53 13.07
CA ASN A 75 11.63 18.53 12.07
C ASN A 75 12.08 17.98 10.71
N ILE A 76 12.80 16.87 10.73
CA ILE A 76 13.34 16.23 9.52
C ILE A 76 13.15 14.71 9.52
N VAL A 77 13.05 14.13 8.34
CA VAL A 77 13.17 12.67 8.16
C VAL A 77 14.59 12.24 8.50
N HIS A 78 14.74 11.16 9.29
CA HIS A 78 16.04 10.71 9.74
C HIS A 78 17.02 10.50 8.56
N PRO A 79 18.25 11.10 8.60
CA PRO A 79 19.18 11.12 7.46
C PRO A 79 19.60 9.75 6.92
N ARG A 80 19.45 8.67 7.71
CA ARG A 80 19.74 7.30 7.25
C ARG A 80 18.88 6.83 6.06
N TYR A 81 17.76 7.52 5.76
CA TYR A 81 16.94 7.22 4.59
C TYR A 81 17.42 7.93 3.33
N THR A 82 18.25 8.96 3.44
CA THR A 82 18.92 9.61 2.31
C THR A 82 19.97 8.65 1.72
N LEU A 83 20.00 8.55 0.40
CA LEU A 83 20.97 7.70 -0.28
C LEU A 83 22.40 8.20 -0.02
N THR A 84 23.32 7.24 0.21
CA THR A 84 24.73 7.58 0.23
C THR A 84 25.18 8.05 -1.16
N GLU A 85 26.21 8.88 -1.23
CA GLU A 85 26.78 9.34 -2.49
C GLU A 85 27.11 8.18 -3.44
N LYS A 86 27.81 7.17 -2.91
CA LYS A 86 28.16 5.94 -3.64
C LYS A 86 26.94 5.25 -4.26
N MET A 87 25.84 5.16 -3.50
CA MET A 87 24.59 4.51 -3.99
C MET A 87 23.92 5.38 -5.05
N TRP A 88 23.88 6.69 -4.84
CA TRP A 88 23.27 7.61 -5.79
C TRP A 88 24.02 7.64 -7.12
N ASP A 89 25.34 7.74 -7.09
CA ASP A 89 26.21 7.65 -8.29
C ASP A 89 26.03 6.32 -9.03
N TYR A 90 25.96 5.22 -8.27
CA TYR A 90 25.71 3.92 -8.87
C TYR A 90 24.38 3.88 -9.63
N LEU A 91 23.29 4.36 -9.03
CA LEU A 91 21.96 4.37 -9.66
C LEU A 91 21.94 5.26 -10.92
N GLN A 92 22.59 6.40 -10.88
CA GLN A 92 22.69 7.30 -12.06
C GLN A 92 23.44 6.61 -13.22
N LYS A 93 24.64 6.10 -12.96
CA LYS A 93 25.43 5.39 -13.96
C LYS A 93 24.72 4.14 -14.51
N TYR A 94 24.01 3.44 -13.63
CA TYR A 94 23.24 2.27 -14.04
C TYR A 94 22.04 2.65 -14.93
N ALA A 95 21.34 3.73 -14.61
CA ALA A 95 20.25 4.26 -15.44
C ALA A 95 20.77 4.74 -16.81
N GLU A 96 21.89 5.45 -16.86
CA GLU A 96 22.53 5.88 -18.10
C GLU A 96 22.92 4.69 -19.00
N LYS A 97 23.57 3.67 -18.45
CA LYS A 97 23.93 2.46 -19.15
C LYS A 97 22.72 1.78 -19.80
N HIS A 98 21.63 1.66 -19.07
CA HIS A 98 20.40 1.03 -19.58
C HIS A 98 19.69 1.89 -20.61
N ARG A 99 19.70 3.20 -20.45
CA ARG A 99 19.17 4.14 -21.45
C ARG A 99 19.95 4.04 -22.76
N ALA A 100 21.29 4.01 -22.69
CA ALA A 100 22.14 3.85 -23.86
C ALA A 100 21.93 2.51 -24.58
N ALA A 101 21.55 1.46 -23.84
CA ALA A 101 21.23 0.13 -24.38
C ALA A 101 19.77 0.00 -24.86
N GLY A 102 18.95 1.05 -24.82
CA GLY A 102 17.53 1.01 -25.18
C GLY A 102 16.64 0.27 -24.18
N ASN A 103 17.13 -0.03 -22.99
CA ASN A 103 16.38 -0.72 -21.94
C ASN A 103 15.55 0.30 -21.12
N GLY A 104 14.35 -0.11 -20.69
CA GLY A 104 13.45 0.71 -19.90
C GLY A 104 13.80 0.84 -18.41
N PHE A 105 15.02 0.50 -17.98
CA PHE A 105 15.44 0.65 -16.60
C PHE A 105 15.65 2.12 -16.23
N GLY A 106 15.19 2.49 -15.04
CA GLY A 106 15.47 3.78 -14.42
C GLY A 106 14.97 3.77 -12.98
N TYR A 107 15.58 4.60 -12.13
CA TYR A 107 15.03 4.85 -10.81
C TYR A 107 13.74 5.68 -10.91
N GLY A 108 12.87 5.56 -9.90
CA GLY A 108 11.61 6.29 -9.82
C GLY A 108 11.73 7.51 -8.95
N MET A 109 12.21 8.64 -9.49
CA MET A 109 12.17 9.93 -8.77
C MET A 109 10.71 10.37 -8.62
N VAL A 110 10.34 10.77 -7.41
CA VAL A 110 8.98 11.22 -7.08
C VAL A 110 9.01 12.55 -6.32
N TYR A 111 7.99 13.35 -6.57
CA TYR A 111 7.77 14.66 -6.01
C TYR A 111 6.46 14.68 -5.21
N PRO A 112 6.16 15.70 -4.38
CA PRO A 112 4.96 15.74 -3.55
C PRO A 112 3.66 15.42 -4.30
N HIS A 113 3.50 15.91 -5.52
CA HIS A 113 2.29 15.71 -6.33
C HIS A 113 2.32 14.45 -7.22
N SER A 114 3.32 13.58 -7.05
CA SER A 114 3.44 12.35 -7.83
C SER A 114 2.46 11.26 -7.36
N VAL A 115 2.21 10.31 -8.27
CA VAL A 115 1.77 8.95 -7.96
C VAL A 115 2.98 8.05 -8.17
N THR A 116 3.28 7.17 -7.21
CA THR A 116 4.49 6.35 -7.25
C THR A 116 4.31 5.12 -8.13
N ARG A 117 5.43 4.49 -8.48
CA ARG A 117 5.45 3.10 -8.94
C ARG A 117 5.06 2.16 -7.79
N THR A 118 4.81 0.89 -8.13
CA THR A 118 4.53 -0.16 -7.15
C THR A 118 5.69 -0.33 -6.16
N LEU A 119 5.41 -0.21 -4.87
CA LEU A 119 6.32 -0.60 -3.80
C LEU A 119 6.54 -2.11 -3.85
N SER A 120 7.76 -2.57 -4.05
CA SER A 120 8.10 -3.98 -4.11
C SER A 120 8.62 -4.53 -2.78
N ALA A 121 8.56 -5.87 -2.61
CA ALA A 121 9.17 -6.55 -1.46
C ALA A 121 10.70 -6.41 -1.43
N ARG A 122 11.33 -5.94 -2.51
CA ARG A 122 12.77 -5.73 -2.64
C ARG A 122 13.21 -4.30 -2.35
N TYR A 123 12.27 -3.41 -2.01
CA TYR A 123 12.53 -1.99 -1.72
C TYR A 123 13.63 -1.77 -0.67
N TYR A 124 13.79 -2.71 0.27
CA TYR A 124 14.86 -2.66 1.28
C TYR A 124 16.29 -2.65 0.70
N LYS A 125 16.49 -3.06 -0.57
CA LYS A 125 17.82 -3.13 -1.18
C LYS A 125 18.37 -1.74 -1.48
N ASP A 126 17.89 -1.11 -2.54
CA ASP A 126 18.35 0.20 -3.00
C ASP A 126 17.22 1.27 -3.02
N GLY A 127 15.96 0.80 -2.93
CA GLY A 127 14.79 1.68 -2.94
C GLY A 127 14.58 2.39 -4.26
N SER A 128 15.20 1.91 -5.33
CA SER A 128 15.26 2.61 -6.61
C SER A 128 13.92 2.81 -7.31
N GLU A 129 12.91 2.02 -6.97
CA GLU A 129 11.57 2.20 -7.53
C GLU A 129 10.83 3.45 -7.05
N ILE A 130 11.15 3.97 -5.85
CA ILE A 130 10.53 5.18 -5.26
C ILE A 130 11.59 5.97 -4.50
N LEU A 131 12.10 7.01 -5.13
CA LEU A 131 13.08 7.92 -4.53
C LEU A 131 12.46 9.31 -4.38
N VAL A 132 12.32 9.76 -3.13
CA VAL A 132 11.74 11.06 -2.81
C VAL A 132 12.77 12.15 -3.05
N TRP A 133 12.43 13.11 -3.89
CA TRP A 133 13.23 14.30 -4.11
C TRP A 133 13.30 15.19 -2.86
N GLN A 134 14.47 15.74 -2.55
CA GLN A 134 14.74 16.56 -1.37
C GLN A 134 15.34 17.95 -1.71
N GLY A 135 15.14 18.44 -2.94
CA GLY A 135 15.80 19.64 -3.46
C GLY A 135 17.03 19.28 -4.27
N ASP A 136 17.45 20.22 -5.14
CA ASP A 136 18.55 20.00 -6.10
C ASP A 136 19.92 19.84 -5.44
N GLU A 137 20.11 20.46 -4.28
CA GLU A 137 21.34 20.36 -3.49
C GLU A 137 21.45 19.07 -2.67
N ASN A 138 20.40 18.27 -2.63
CA ASN A 138 20.34 17.09 -1.79
C ASN A 138 20.16 15.81 -2.62
N ARG A 139 20.78 14.72 -2.13
CA ARG A 139 20.52 13.41 -2.69
C ARG A 139 19.10 12.97 -2.33
N PRO A 140 18.43 12.19 -3.19
CA PRO A 140 17.11 11.68 -2.90
C PRO A 140 17.14 10.70 -1.72
N ARG A 141 15.99 10.49 -1.10
CA ARG A 141 15.82 9.53 -0.02
C ARG A 141 14.84 8.42 -0.37
N ARG A 142 14.95 7.32 0.32
CA ARG A 142 13.91 6.30 0.35
C ARG A 142 12.73 6.76 1.20
N LEU A 143 11.57 6.16 0.99
CA LEU A 143 10.47 6.23 1.95
C LEU A 143 10.91 5.59 3.27
N THR A 144 10.44 6.12 4.39
CA THR A 144 10.55 5.44 5.68
C THR A 144 9.57 4.26 5.76
N PRO A 145 9.76 3.29 6.66
CA PRO A 145 8.75 2.25 6.88
C PRO A 145 7.35 2.79 7.24
N ARG A 146 7.27 3.93 7.96
CA ARG A 146 5.98 4.59 8.26
C ARG A 146 5.33 5.13 7.00
N GLU A 147 6.06 5.80 6.14
CA GLU A 147 5.56 6.27 4.85
C GLU A 147 5.15 5.09 3.94
N CYS A 148 5.86 3.96 3.99
CA CYS A 148 5.43 2.75 3.28
C CYS A 148 4.11 2.18 3.83
N ALA A 149 3.90 2.22 5.15
CA ALA A 149 2.63 1.84 5.75
C ALA A 149 1.49 2.75 5.26
N ARG A 150 1.68 4.06 5.33
CA ARG A 150 0.73 5.05 4.81
C ARG A 150 0.45 4.86 3.31
N LEU A 151 1.50 4.57 2.52
CA LEU A 151 1.38 4.31 1.07
C LEU A 151 0.54 3.06 0.77
N MET A 152 0.52 2.09 1.68
CA MET A 152 -0.34 0.91 1.59
C MET A 152 -1.71 1.11 2.25
N GLY A 153 -1.99 2.32 2.78
CA GLY A 153 -3.25 2.70 3.40
C GLY A 153 -3.44 2.21 4.83
N PHE A 154 -2.36 1.79 5.51
CA PHE A 154 -2.42 1.47 6.93
C PHE A 154 -2.49 2.77 7.76
N PRO A 155 -3.34 2.82 8.80
CA PRO A 155 -3.44 3.98 9.67
C PRO A 155 -2.17 4.12 10.54
N ASP A 156 -1.91 5.32 11.03
CA ASP A 156 -0.77 5.59 11.90
C ASP A 156 -0.81 4.83 13.24
N THR A 157 -1.99 4.35 13.64
CA THR A 157 -2.17 3.46 14.79
C THR A 157 -1.58 2.05 14.56
N PHE A 158 -1.25 1.70 13.31
CA PHE A 158 -0.63 0.42 12.99
C PHE A 158 0.83 0.40 13.48
N LYS A 159 1.15 -0.47 14.42
CA LYS A 159 2.50 -0.61 15.00
C LYS A 159 3.42 -1.39 14.07
N ILE A 160 4.68 -0.96 13.96
CA ILE A 160 5.73 -1.59 13.14
C ILE A 160 6.82 -2.16 14.07
N PRO A 161 6.59 -3.33 14.70
CA PRO A 161 7.49 -3.88 15.73
C PRO A 161 8.70 -4.64 15.14
N VAL A 162 8.96 -4.51 13.85
CA VAL A 162 10.00 -5.22 13.13
C VAL A 162 11.10 -4.27 12.65
N SER A 163 12.24 -4.81 12.19
CA SER A 163 13.30 -4.01 11.57
C SER A 163 12.83 -3.35 10.26
N ASP A 164 13.49 -2.26 9.84
CA ASP A 164 13.19 -1.56 8.60
C ASP A 164 13.20 -2.49 7.38
N THR A 165 14.19 -3.40 7.31
CA THR A 165 14.28 -4.40 6.25
C THR A 165 13.06 -5.30 6.19
N GLN A 166 12.58 -5.78 7.34
CA GLN A 166 11.39 -6.61 7.40
C GLN A 166 10.12 -5.81 7.10
N ALA A 167 10.03 -4.57 7.60
CA ALA A 167 8.91 -3.68 7.31
C ALA A 167 8.77 -3.43 5.80
N TYR A 168 9.85 -3.09 5.11
CA TYR A 168 9.84 -2.92 3.65
C TYR A 168 9.37 -4.19 2.91
N ARG A 169 9.85 -5.37 3.33
CA ARG A 169 9.42 -6.64 2.73
C ARG A 169 7.94 -6.90 2.95
N GLN A 170 7.45 -6.66 4.17
CA GLN A 170 6.05 -6.88 4.53
C GLN A 170 5.13 -5.92 3.79
N PHE A 171 5.42 -4.62 3.78
CA PHE A 171 4.60 -3.64 3.05
C PHE A 171 4.66 -3.86 1.54
N GLY A 172 5.83 -4.20 0.97
CA GLY A 172 5.96 -4.53 -0.44
C GLY A 172 5.15 -5.77 -0.87
N ASN A 173 4.95 -6.74 0.03
CA ASN A 173 4.11 -7.92 -0.19
C ASN A 173 2.64 -7.69 0.20
N SER A 174 2.33 -6.58 0.86
CA SER A 174 0.99 -6.31 1.36
C SER A 174 0.00 -5.94 0.25
N VAL A 175 -1.27 -5.94 0.62
CA VAL A 175 -2.37 -5.38 -0.18
C VAL A 175 -2.56 -3.91 0.14
N VAL A 176 -3.15 -3.14 -0.78
CA VAL A 176 -3.63 -1.78 -0.49
C VAL A 176 -4.88 -1.92 0.38
N MET A 177 -4.76 -1.55 1.64
CA MET A 177 -5.78 -1.80 2.66
C MET A 177 -7.14 -1.19 2.32
N PRO A 178 -7.25 0.07 1.84
CA PRO A 178 -8.52 0.64 1.41
C PRO A 178 -9.22 -0.12 0.27
N VAL A 179 -8.45 -0.71 -0.67
CA VAL A 179 -9.02 -1.58 -1.72
C VAL A 179 -9.70 -2.78 -1.10
N MET A 180 -9.03 -3.45 -0.16
CA MET A 180 -9.60 -4.64 0.51
C MET A 180 -10.80 -4.29 1.38
N LYS A 181 -10.79 -3.11 2.02
CA LYS A 181 -11.94 -2.58 2.77
C LYS A 181 -13.15 -2.39 1.85
N GLU A 182 -12.96 -1.83 0.67
CA GLU A 182 -14.04 -1.60 -0.29
C GLU A 182 -14.57 -2.92 -0.87
N VAL A 183 -13.69 -3.87 -1.19
CA VAL A 183 -14.10 -5.22 -1.61
C VAL A 183 -14.89 -5.92 -0.50
N ALA A 184 -14.44 -5.84 0.74
CA ALA A 184 -15.18 -6.41 1.86
C ALA A 184 -16.57 -5.77 2.02
N ARG A 185 -16.68 -4.45 1.83
CA ARG A 185 -17.96 -3.73 1.89
C ARG A 185 -19.01 -4.31 0.93
N ILE A 186 -18.63 -4.60 -0.29
CA ILE A 186 -19.56 -5.18 -1.29
C ILE A 186 -19.79 -6.69 -1.11
N MET A 187 -18.90 -7.39 -0.40
CA MET A 187 -19.07 -8.83 -0.08
C MET A 187 -20.02 -9.07 1.11
N VAL A 188 -19.97 -8.20 2.12
CA VAL A 188 -20.67 -8.38 3.40
C VAL A 188 -22.17 -8.64 3.25
N PRO A 189 -22.95 -7.93 2.43
CA PRO A 189 -24.38 -8.21 2.27
C PRO A 189 -24.67 -9.66 1.81
N HIS A 190 -23.87 -10.18 0.90
CA HIS A 190 -24.01 -11.53 0.37
C HIS A 190 -23.65 -12.59 1.42
N ILE A 191 -22.62 -12.33 2.22
CA ILE A 191 -22.20 -13.20 3.34
C ILE A 191 -23.34 -13.29 4.38
N TRP A 192 -23.91 -12.14 4.77
CA TRP A 192 -25.02 -12.10 5.72
C TRP A 192 -26.24 -12.88 5.21
N THR A 193 -26.60 -12.75 3.94
CA THR A 193 -27.72 -13.49 3.34
C THR A 193 -27.49 -15.00 3.44
N MET A 194 -26.28 -15.47 3.13
CA MET A 194 -25.94 -16.89 3.20
C MET A 194 -25.98 -17.42 4.65
N VAL A 195 -25.42 -16.67 5.61
CA VAL A 195 -25.44 -17.05 7.03
C VAL A 195 -26.87 -17.13 7.57
N SER A 196 -27.71 -16.13 7.28
CA SER A 196 -29.11 -16.13 7.70
C SER A 196 -29.93 -17.29 7.12
N GLN A 197 -29.65 -17.69 5.88
CA GLN A 197 -30.29 -18.85 5.26
C GLN A 197 -29.86 -20.17 5.92
N GLU A 198 -28.58 -20.33 6.24
CA GLU A 198 -28.07 -21.50 6.98
C GLU A 198 -28.70 -21.60 8.38
N GLU A 199 -28.82 -20.49 9.12
CA GLU A 199 -29.44 -20.43 10.44
C GLU A 199 -30.93 -20.82 10.39
N HIS A 200 -31.69 -20.30 9.41
CA HIS A 200 -33.08 -20.68 9.20
C HIS A 200 -33.25 -22.19 8.88
N ALA A 201 -32.40 -22.68 7.98
CA ALA A 201 -32.44 -24.12 7.64
C ALA A 201 -32.13 -25.02 8.85
N ALA A 202 -31.15 -24.61 9.66
CA ALA A 202 -30.80 -25.35 10.88
C ALA A 202 -31.94 -25.34 11.92
N GLN A 203 -32.68 -24.24 12.09
CA GLN A 203 -33.82 -24.12 12.96
C GLN A 203 -35.00 -25.01 12.51
N MET A 204 -35.22 -25.12 11.21
CA MET A 204 -36.31 -25.97 10.67
C MET A 204 -36.01 -27.47 10.79
N THR A 205 -34.77 -27.88 10.99
CA THR A 205 -34.35 -29.28 11.13
C THR A 205 -34.31 -29.75 12.58
N LEU A 206 -34.54 -28.90 13.58
CA LEU A 206 -34.66 -29.29 14.96
C LEU A 206 -35.98 -30.06 15.18
N PRO A 207 -35.97 -31.31 15.73
CA PRO A 207 -37.19 -32.03 16.00
C PRO A 207 -38.02 -31.25 17.01
N LEU A 208 -39.31 -31.06 16.69
CA LEU A 208 -40.29 -30.56 17.65
C LEU A 208 -40.23 -31.53 18.84
N SER A 209 -39.64 -31.10 19.95
CA SER A 209 -39.69 -31.88 21.20
C SER A 209 -41.14 -32.02 21.61
N ALA A 210 -41.65 -33.27 21.56
CA ALA A 210 -42.94 -33.66 22.06
C ALA A 210 -42.99 -33.61 23.59
#